data_1b6cf74c21a67d051a3ceb216df8fbe3
#
_entry.id   1b6cf74c21a67d051a3ceb216df8fbe3
#
_cell.length_a   1.000
_cell.length_b   1.000
_cell.length_c   1.000
_cell.angle_alpha   90.00
_cell.angle_beta   90.00
_cell.angle_gamma   90.00
#
_symmetry.space_group_name_H-M   'P 1'
#
loop_
_entity.id
_entity.type
_entity.pdbx_description
1 polymer ?
#
loop_
_entity_poly.entity_id
_entity_poly.type
_entity_poly.pdbx_seq_one_letter_code
_entity_poly.pdbx_strand_id
1 'polypeptide(L)'
;MSNWTPEWAITVNGYGDYTNLTLANLTISSGRTDIYSQPRAGYANLQILNLNLEPIEFDVNDSITIKVKDSTGTYVNVFGGNVTDRTVEVISSAPGQVNEVITLTALGALAKLPKTIIDGTLSKDFDGNQIYTILSQTLFNTWNEVPAALTWADYDPTTTWANAENSGLGSIDQPGNYELTARSSSSIDVYSLVSALATSGLGYLFEDASGRIGYADSTHRSSYLADNGYVSLSGNTALSKGIRTIRRIGDLRNQVTIKYKANAEETATDQTSIDAYGPQAQIITTSIENQADAIDQAEFYLGIRAYPQDVFDSITFSLGNPEIDDADRDALLNVFMGLPVDITDLPANMVNGRFQGFVEGWKFQAGYNRLDITLNVSPTAFSLQSMKWNDVGAAETWNTINTSLDWLNATIVA
;
A
#
# COMPACT_ATOMS: atom_id res chain seq x y z
N MET A 1 -15.86 -5.00 27.18
CA MET A 1 -15.42 -3.79 26.48
C MET A 1 -14.10 -3.39 27.10
N SER A 2 -12.99 -3.55 26.38
CA SER A 2 -11.67 -3.19 26.87
C SER A 2 -11.44 -1.69 26.64
N ASN A 3 -11.02 -0.96 27.66
CA ASN A 3 -10.54 0.41 27.48
C ASN A 3 -9.13 0.36 26.88
N TRP A 4 -9.03 0.08 25.59
CA TRP A 4 -7.75 0.13 24.90
C TRP A 4 -7.29 1.58 24.75
N THR A 5 -6.04 1.82 25.08
CA THR A 5 -5.36 3.11 24.86
C THR A 5 -4.07 2.88 24.08
N PRO A 6 -3.73 3.75 23.11
CA PRO A 6 -2.52 3.56 22.33
C PRO A 6 -1.26 3.69 23.20
N GLU A 7 -0.45 2.64 23.22
CA GLU A 7 0.90 2.67 23.78
C GLU A 7 1.91 2.61 22.66
N TRP A 8 2.85 3.56 22.63
CA TRP A 8 3.79 3.77 21.54
C TRP A 8 5.18 3.27 21.89
N ALA A 9 5.91 2.79 20.88
CA ALA A 9 7.34 2.58 20.89
C ALA A 9 7.95 3.21 19.65
N ILE A 10 8.87 4.16 19.86
CA ILE A 10 9.55 4.87 18.78
C ILE A 10 11.06 4.59 18.92
N THR A 11 11.64 3.96 17.90
CA THR A 11 13.06 3.62 17.88
C THR A 11 13.73 4.35 16.73
N VAL A 12 14.82 5.04 16.98
CA VAL A 12 15.62 5.72 15.97
C VAL A 12 17.04 5.17 16.00
N ASN A 13 17.51 4.61 14.87
CA ASN A 13 18.86 4.07 14.63
C ASN A 13 19.42 3.17 15.76
N GLY A 14 18.55 2.38 16.41
CA GLY A 14 18.94 1.54 17.55
C GLY A 14 19.25 2.31 18.84
N TYR A 15 19.22 3.64 18.82
CA TYR A 15 19.25 4.47 20.01
C TYR A 15 17.89 4.42 20.71
N GLY A 16 17.85 3.70 21.77
CA GLY A 16 16.83 3.76 22.78
C GLY A 16 15.36 3.75 22.32
N ASP A 17 14.58 3.31 23.25
CA ASP A 17 13.15 3.38 23.18
C ASP A 17 12.73 4.77 23.69
N TYR A 18 12.31 5.66 22.80
CA TYR A 18 11.78 6.97 23.15
C TYR A 18 10.33 6.90 23.63
N THR A 19 9.84 5.74 24.04
CA THR A 19 8.49 5.56 24.64
C THR A 19 8.27 6.39 25.89
N ASN A 20 9.35 6.71 26.62
CA ASN A 20 9.28 7.57 27.81
C ASN A 20 9.09 9.05 27.47
N LEU A 21 9.23 9.44 26.21
CA LEU A 21 8.96 10.79 25.75
C LEU A 21 7.47 10.93 25.49
N THR A 22 6.87 11.99 26.02
CA THR A 22 5.45 12.23 25.80
C THR A 22 5.18 12.59 24.35
N LEU A 23 4.52 11.68 23.62
CA LEU A 23 4.07 11.93 22.27
C LEU A 23 2.97 12.99 22.29
N ALA A 24 3.23 14.16 21.72
CA ALA A 24 2.27 15.25 21.66
C ALA A 24 1.36 15.14 20.43
N ASN A 25 1.92 14.73 19.28
CA ASN A 25 1.20 14.59 18.03
C ASN A 25 1.92 13.60 17.12
N LEU A 26 1.15 12.84 16.34
CA LEU A 26 1.68 11.94 15.31
C LEU A 26 0.72 11.89 14.14
N THR A 27 1.28 12.02 12.94
CA THR A 27 0.58 11.75 11.69
C THR A 27 1.43 10.83 10.85
N ILE A 28 0.85 9.71 10.39
CA ILE A 28 1.47 8.79 9.43
C ILE A 28 0.53 8.68 8.23
N SER A 29 1.05 8.71 7.02
CA SER A 29 0.31 8.41 5.80
C SER A 29 1.10 7.47 4.92
N SER A 30 0.45 6.47 4.34
CA SER A 30 1.06 5.45 3.49
C SER A 30 0.10 5.03 2.37
N GLY A 31 0.65 4.43 1.31
CA GLY A 31 -0.12 3.96 0.17
C GLY A 31 -0.40 5.06 -0.87
N ARG A 32 -1.53 4.95 -1.53
CA ARG A 32 -1.98 5.88 -2.59
C ARG A 32 -3.42 6.36 -2.35
N THR A 33 -3.80 7.43 -3.00
CA THR A 33 -5.15 8.01 -2.89
C THR A 33 -6.13 7.44 -3.90
N ASP A 34 -5.63 6.84 -4.97
CA ASP A 34 -6.42 6.26 -6.05
C ASP A 34 -5.70 5.05 -6.64
N ILE A 35 -6.45 4.18 -7.29
CA ILE A 35 -5.94 2.94 -7.90
C ILE A 35 -5.14 3.17 -9.20
N TYR A 36 -5.17 4.38 -9.75
CA TYR A 36 -4.62 4.69 -11.08
C TYR A 36 -3.16 5.12 -11.04
N SER A 37 -2.65 5.44 -9.87
CA SER A 37 -1.27 5.88 -9.65
C SER A 37 -0.49 4.87 -8.83
N GLN A 38 0.82 4.78 -9.06
CA GLN A 38 1.69 4.03 -8.17
C GLN A 38 1.81 4.78 -6.83
N PRO A 39 2.00 4.08 -5.69
CA PRO A 39 2.09 4.70 -4.38
C PRO A 39 3.31 5.60 -4.27
N ARG A 40 3.18 6.64 -3.48
CA ARG A 40 4.30 7.50 -3.07
C ARG A 40 4.88 6.99 -1.76
N ALA A 41 6.06 7.51 -1.43
CA ALA A 41 6.68 7.21 -0.14
C ALA A 41 5.75 7.56 1.02
N GLY A 42 5.70 6.68 1.99
CA GLY A 42 5.06 6.93 3.26
C GLY A 42 5.68 8.15 3.95
N TYR A 43 4.87 8.83 4.75
CA TYR A 43 5.25 10.04 5.45
C TYR A 43 4.87 9.93 6.92
N ALA A 44 5.79 10.24 7.82
CA ALA A 44 5.51 10.36 9.23
C ALA A 44 5.97 11.73 9.75
N ASN A 45 5.13 12.39 10.53
CA ASN A 45 5.47 13.58 11.29
C ASN A 45 5.07 13.36 12.73
N LEU A 46 6.01 13.51 13.65
CA LEU A 46 5.77 13.32 15.06
C LEU A 46 6.36 14.47 15.88
N GLN A 47 5.69 14.78 16.97
CA GLN A 47 6.13 15.77 17.97
C GLN A 47 6.28 15.09 19.32
N ILE A 48 7.46 15.23 19.88
CA ILE A 48 7.84 14.67 21.18
C ILE A 48 8.09 15.81 22.16
N LEU A 49 7.51 15.73 23.34
CA LEU A 49 7.80 16.65 24.45
C LEU A 49 8.98 16.10 25.25
N ASN A 50 10.12 16.78 25.18
CA ASN A 50 11.29 16.48 25.99
C ASN A 50 11.24 17.33 27.27
N LEU A 51 10.58 16.79 28.28
CA LEU A 51 10.37 17.49 29.55
C LEU A 51 11.61 17.48 30.44
N ASN A 52 12.51 16.52 30.25
CA ASN A 52 13.69 16.33 31.07
C ASN A 52 14.97 16.90 30.42
N LEU A 53 14.84 17.51 29.22
CA LEU A 53 15.98 18.01 28.43
C LEU A 53 17.03 16.92 28.18
N GLU A 54 16.58 15.68 27.91
CA GLU A 54 17.47 14.56 27.58
C GLU A 54 18.21 14.84 26.28
N PRO A 55 19.51 14.49 26.19
CA PRO A 55 20.27 14.64 24.95
C PRO A 55 19.64 13.85 23.81
N ILE A 56 19.63 14.44 22.61
CA ILE A 56 19.15 13.80 21.38
C ILE A 56 20.36 13.23 20.65
N GLU A 57 20.42 11.91 20.52
CA GLU A 57 21.58 11.19 19.92
C GLU A 57 21.36 10.80 18.46
N PHE A 58 20.20 11.09 17.86
CA PHE A 58 19.89 10.77 16.46
C PHE A 58 19.93 11.98 15.54
N ASP A 59 20.15 11.73 14.23
CA ASP A 59 20.28 12.77 13.22
C ASP A 59 19.45 12.45 11.97
N VAL A 60 19.51 13.35 10.98
CA VAL A 60 18.91 13.15 9.67
C VAL A 60 19.52 11.91 9.00
N ASN A 61 18.68 11.20 8.22
CA ASN A 61 18.95 9.92 7.57
C ASN A 61 19.02 8.70 8.51
N ASP A 62 18.91 8.88 9.82
CA ASP A 62 18.79 7.74 10.73
C ASP A 62 17.48 6.99 10.48
N SER A 63 17.51 5.66 10.62
CA SER A 63 16.32 4.83 10.50
C SER A 63 15.39 5.06 11.67
N ILE A 64 14.09 5.14 11.39
CA ILE A 64 13.05 5.26 12.41
C ILE A 64 11.99 4.17 12.24
N THR A 65 11.59 3.57 13.36
CA THR A 65 10.47 2.63 13.42
C THR A 65 9.48 3.11 14.47
N ILE A 66 8.20 3.17 14.10
CA ILE A 66 7.09 3.56 14.98
C ILE A 66 6.20 2.34 15.16
N LYS A 67 5.95 1.98 16.42
CA LYS A 67 5.15 0.82 16.82
C LYS A 67 4.05 1.23 17.76
N VAL A 68 2.96 0.45 17.78
CA VAL A 68 1.84 0.59 18.70
C VAL A 68 1.52 -0.78 19.27
N LYS A 69 1.15 -0.86 20.54
CA LYS A 69 0.65 -2.10 21.13
C LYS A 69 -0.73 -2.45 20.57
N ASP A 70 -0.87 -3.68 20.13
CA ASP A 70 -2.13 -4.29 19.76
C ASP A 70 -2.99 -4.66 20.97
N SER A 71 -4.12 -5.32 20.75
CA SER A 71 -5.03 -5.78 21.81
C SER A 71 -4.40 -6.86 22.72
N THR A 72 -3.41 -7.62 22.20
CA THR A 72 -2.69 -8.67 22.93
C THR A 72 -1.56 -8.13 23.80
N GLY A 73 -1.20 -6.84 23.62
CA GLY A 73 -0.06 -6.20 24.27
C GLY A 73 1.26 -6.35 23.49
N THR A 74 1.19 -6.83 22.23
CA THR A 74 2.36 -6.97 21.35
C THR A 74 2.55 -5.68 20.56
N TYR A 75 3.80 -5.22 20.42
CA TYR A 75 4.12 -4.06 19.59
C TYR A 75 4.14 -4.44 18.09
N VAL A 76 3.23 -3.84 17.33
CA VAL A 76 3.16 -3.97 15.87
C VAL A 76 3.71 -2.72 15.19
N ASN A 77 4.42 -2.88 14.08
CA ASN A 77 4.95 -1.77 13.31
C ASN A 77 3.80 -1.05 12.59
N VAL A 78 3.75 0.27 12.66
CA VAL A 78 2.83 1.12 11.90
C VAL A 78 3.55 2.03 10.91
N PHE A 79 4.87 2.20 11.07
CA PHE A 79 5.71 2.94 10.13
C PHE A 79 7.18 2.55 10.27
N GLY A 80 7.87 2.45 9.14
CA GLY A 80 9.32 2.33 9.04
C GLY A 80 9.85 3.26 7.94
N GLY A 81 10.97 3.93 8.21
CA GLY A 81 11.55 4.87 7.25
C GLY A 81 12.83 5.51 7.75
N ASN A 82 13.19 6.66 7.18
CA ASN A 82 14.36 7.44 7.59
C ASN A 82 13.96 8.88 7.94
N VAL A 83 14.58 9.43 8.97
CA VAL A 83 14.40 10.83 9.38
C VAL A 83 14.94 11.75 8.28
N THR A 84 14.12 12.68 7.82
CA THR A 84 14.52 13.69 6.83
C THR A 84 14.76 15.05 7.46
N ASP A 85 13.96 15.37 8.48
CA ASP A 85 14.04 16.67 9.15
C ASP A 85 13.88 16.51 10.66
N ARG A 86 14.69 17.23 11.40
CA ARG A 86 14.65 17.34 12.84
C ARG A 86 14.64 18.81 13.25
N THR A 87 13.63 19.20 14.01
CA THR A 87 13.54 20.55 14.59
C THR A 87 13.44 20.42 16.11
N VAL A 88 14.20 21.23 16.81
CA VAL A 88 14.13 21.38 18.27
C VAL A 88 13.66 22.78 18.59
N GLU A 89 12.54 22.92 19.27
CA GLU A 89 11.99 24.18 19.72
C GLU A 89 11.95 24.24 21.23
N VAL A 90 12.48 25.31 21.80
CA VAL A 90 12.42 25.54 23.25
C VAL A 90 11.15 26.29 23.58
N ILE A 91 10.30 25.69 24.40
CA ILE A 91 9.06 26.30 24.88
C ILE A 91 9.21 26.63 26.36
N SER A 92 8.97 27.89 26.71
CA SER A 92 8.88 28.31 28.11
C SER A 92 7.42 28.30 28.57
N SER A 93 7.07 27.41 29.47
CA SER A 93 5.70 27.31 30.03
C SER A 93 5.51 28.19 31.26
N ALA A 94 6.60 28.59 31.94
CA ALA A 94 6.61 29.49 33.11
C ALA A 94 8.03 30.05 33.31
N PRO A 95 8.21 31.15 34.10
CA PRO A 95 9.53 31.66 34.42
C PRO A 95 10.37 30.59 35.13
N GLY A 96 11.49 30.21 34.49
CA GLY A 96 12.43 29.20 35.01
C GLY A 96 12.10 27.74 34.62
N GLN A 97 11.03 27.46 33.86
CA GLN A 97 10.77 26.16 33.26
C GLN A 97 11.04 26.22 31.74
N VAL A 98 11.93 25.36 31.31
CA VAL A 98 12.27 25.18 29.90
C VAL A 98 11.83 23.77 29.50
N ASN A 99 11.05 23.65 28.46
CA ASN A 99 10.69 22.39 27.84
C ASN A 99 11.10 22.43 26.38
N GLU A 100 11.42 21.29 25.82
CA GLU A 100 11.73 21.16 24.38
C GLU A 100 10.64 20.41 23.67
N VAL A 101 10.29 20.87 22.46
CA VAL A 101 9.48 20.14 21.49
C VAL A 101 10.38 19.70 20.35
N ILE A 102 10.48 18.41 20.15
CA ILE A 102 11.23 17.81 19.06
C ILE A 102 10.23 17.42 18.01
N THR A 103 10.34 18.03 16.82
CA THR A 103 9.53 17.64 15.65
C THR A 103 10.41 16.85 14.70
N LEU A 104 9.97 15.63 14.37
CA LEU A 104 10.60 14.76 13.40
C LEU A 104 9.70 14.58 12.19
N THR A 105 10.31 14.71 11.02
CA THR A 105 9.70 14.28 9.75
C THR A 105 10.49 13.11 9.22
N ALA A 106 9.80 12.03 8.82
CA ALA A 106 10.41 10.87 8.23
C ALA A 106 9.68 10.46 6.96
N LEU A 107 10.41 9.90 6.02
CA LEU A 107 9.88 9.34 4.78
C LEU A 107 10.14 7.84 4.73
N GLY A 108 9.20 7.11 4.14
CA GLY A 108 9.29 5.68 3.89
C GLY A 108 10.34 5.32 2.83
N ALA A 109 10.52 4.03 2.63
CA ALA A 109 11.61 3.49 1.80
C ALA A 109 11.53 3.92 0.32
N LEU A 110 10.31 4.07 -0.24
CA LEU A 110 10.12 4.52 -1.62
C LEU A 110 10.75 5.90 -1.90
N ALA A 111 10.95 6.74 -0.87
CA ALA A 111 11.60 8.06 -1.02
C ALA A 111 13.05 8.00 -1.51
N LYS A 112 13.71 6.85 -1.36
CA LYS A 112 15.09 6.65 -1.84
C LYS A 112 15.15 6.44 -3.35
N LEU A 113 14.15 5.80 -3.94
CA LEU A 113 14.15 5.38 -5.34
C LEU A 113 14.24 6.55 -6.35
N PRO A 114 13.51 7.67 -6.20
CA PRO A 114 13.63 8.81 -7.13
C PRO A 114 15.00 9.51 -7.10
N LYS A 115 15.76 9.29 -6.03
CA LYS A 115 17.09 9.89 -5.84
C LYS A 115 18.22 9.02 -6.39
N THR A 116 17.92 7.79 -6.77
CA THR A 116 18.88 6.82 -7.29
C THR A 116 18.73 6.72 -8.80
N ILE A 117 19.82 6.97 -9.52
CA ILE A 117 19.89 6.89 -10.99
C ILE A 117 20.66 5.64 -11.37
N ILE A 118 20.12 4.87 -12.32
CA ILE A 118 20.72 3.64 -12.84
C ILE A 118 20.67 3.62 -14.35
N ASP A 119 21.42 2.71 -14.96
CA ASP A 119 21.35 2.42 -16.42
C ASP A 119 20.04 1.73 -16.79
N GLY A 120 19.50 0.93 -15.86
CA GLY A 120 18.23 0.24 -16.02
C GLY A 120 18.19 -0.73 -17.19
N THR A 121 19.31 -1.37 -17.53
CA THR A 121 19.36 -2.43 -18.56
C THR A 121 18.63 -3.67 -18.05
N LEU A 122 17.70 -4.19 -18.85
CA LEU A 122 16.89 -5.37 -18.51
C LEU A 122 16.85 -6.33 -19.69
N SER A 123 16.94 -7.62 -19.43
CA SER A 123 16.56 -8.66 -20.37
C SER A 123 15.04 -8.74 -20.47
N LYS A 124 14.54 -9.29 -21.57
CA LYS A 124 13.15 -9.68 -21.71
C LYS A 124 12.84 -10.74 -20.65
N ASP A 125 11.86 -10.47 -19.80
CA ASP A 125 11.45 -11.33 -18.69
C ASP A 125 10.08 -10.89 -18.16
N PHE A 126 9.53 -11.64 -17.19
CA PHE A 126 8.30 -11.27 -16.49
C PHE A 126 8.49 -10.03 -15.58
N ASP A 127 7.40 -9.32 -15.39
CA ASP A 127 7.35 -8.06 -14.64
C ASP A 127 7.96 -8.17 -13.23
N GLY A 128 7.59 -9.18 -12.44
CA GLY A 128 8.15 -9.41 -11.11
C GLY A 128 9.65 -9.66 -11.12
N ASN A 129 10.16 -10.43 -12.09
CA ASN A 129 11.59 -10.69 -12.24
C ASN A 129 12.36 -9.42 -12.61
N GLN A 130 11.82 -8.60 -13.52
CA GLN A 130 12.47 -7.34 -13.90
C GLN A 130 12.49 -6.35 -12.73
N ILE A 131 11.39 -6.24 -11.98
CA ILE A 131 11.31 -5.38 -10.78
C ILE A 131 12.27 -5.88 -9.70
N TYR A 132 12.30 -7.19 -9.43
CA TYR A 132 13.25 -7.77 -8.49
C TYR A 132 14.70 -7.46 -8.88
N THR A 133 15.05 -7.58 -10.15
CA THR A 133 16.40 -7.29 -10.65
C THR A 133 16.80 -5.85 -10.34
N ILE A 134 15.93 -4.88 -10.58
CA ILE A 134 16.23 -3.45 -10.31
C ILE A 134 16.28 -3.17 -8.81
N LEU A 135 15.28 -3.63 -8.05
CA LEU A 135 15.20 -3.34 -6.62
C LEU A 135 16.30 -4.04 -5.83
N SER A 136 16.65 -5.28 -6.15
CA SER A 136 17.75 -5.99 -5.50
C SER A 136 19.09 -5.30 -5.70
N GLN A 137 19.37 -4.77 -6.90
CA GLN A 137 20.57 -3.99 -7.19
C GLN A 137 20.59 -2.66 -6.43
N THR A 138 19.43 -2.01 -6.30
CA THR A 138 19.31 -0.67 -5.70
C THR A 138 19.33 -0.71 -4.18
N LEU A 139 18.69 -1.73 -3.59
CA LEU A 139 18.53 -1.88 -2.14
C LEU A 139 19.60 -2.78 -1.53
N PHE A 140 20.63 -3.11 -2.30
CA PHE A 140 21.77 -3.88 -1.84
C PHE A 140 22.56 -3.07 -0.82
N ASN A 141 22.79 -3.62 0.35
CA ASN A 141 23.63 -2.99 1.35
C ASN A 141 25.10 -3.10 0.92
N THR A 142 25.84 -2.00 1.04
CA THR A 142 27.30 -2.04 0.90
C THR A 142 27.94 -2.75 2.10
N TRP A 143 29.16 -3.26 1.95
CA TRP A 143 29.89 -3.90 3.04
C TRP A 143 30.01 -3.03 4.31
N ASN A 144 29.96 -1.70 4.16
CA ASN A 144 30.02 -0.76 5.28
C ASN A 144 28.69 -0.65 6.04
N GLU A 145 27.59 -1.15 5.46
CA GLU A 145 26.24 -1.13 6.05
C GLU A 145 25.85 -2.48 6.67
N VAL A 146 26.71 -3.50 6.48
CA VAL A 146 26.52 -4.81 7.14
C VAL A 146 26.64 -4.61 8.64
N PRO A 147 25.60 -4.95 9.44
CA PRO A 147 25.66 -4.79 10.88
C PRO A 147 26.86 -5.50 11.49
N ALA A 148 27.52 -4.89 12.47
CA ALA A 148 28.64 -5.47 13.16
C ALA A 148 28.35 -6.83 13.82
N ALA A 149 27.08 -7.13 14.08
CA ALA A 149 26.59 -8.44 14.55
C ALA A 149 26.78 -9.58 13.52
N LEU A 150 27.05 -9.25 12.26
CA LEU A 150 27.43 -10.21 11.21
C LEU A 150 28.95 -10.38 11.13
N THR A 151 29.70 -10.02 12.16
CA THR A 151 31.11 -10.36 12.27
C THR A 151 31.27 -11.88 12.28
N TRP A 152 32.34 -12.36 11.68
CA TRP A 152 32.65 -13.80 11.50
C TRP A 152 32.60 -14.64 12.79
N ALA A 153 32.59 -14.00 13.97
CA ALA A 153 32.50 -14.66 15.26
C ALA A 153 31.09 -15.18 15.61
N ASP A 154 30.04 -14.57 15.04
CA ASP A 154 28.63 -14.88 15.31
C ASP A 154 27.94 -15.38 14.04
N TYR A 155 28.66 -16.19 13.24
CA TYR A 155 28.09 -16.80 12.05
C TYR A 155 26.82 -17.62 12.38
N ASP A 156 25.67 -17.06 12.01
CA ASP A 156 24.39 -17.77 12.05
C ASP A 156 24.15 -18.41 10.68
N PRO A 157 24.23 -19.77 10.59
CA PRO A 157 24.00 -20.45 9.32
C PRO A 157 22.55 -20.35 8.82
N THR A 158 21.62 -19.84 9.64
CA THR A 158 20.22 -19.59 9.25
C THR A 158 20.01 -18.22 8.61
N THR A 159 20.94 -17.29 8.81
CA THR A 159 20.93 -15.96 8.17
C THR A 159 21.69 -16.02 6.86
N THR A 160 20.99 -16.04 5.75
CA THR A 160 21.63 -15.99 4.44
C THR A 160 22.19 -14.59 4.17
N TRP A 161 23.34 -14.51 3.49
CA TRP A 161 23.92 -13.23 3.03
C TRP A 161 22.90 -12.39 2.24
N ALA A 162 22.06 -13.03 1.44
CA ALA A 162 20.98 -12.37 0.71
C ALA A 162 20.04 -11.58 1.60
N ASN A 163 19.69 -12.08 2.79
CA ASN A 163 18.80 -11.36 3.73
C ASN A 163 19.50 -10.14 4.37
N ALA A 164 20.81 -10.22 4.60
CA ALA A 164 21.58 -9.07 5.12
C ALA A 164 21.79 -8.01 4.03
N GLU A 165 22.03 -8.45 2.80
CA GLU A 165 22.33 -7.59 1.65
C GLU A 165 21.09 -6.87 1.10
N ASN A 166 19.90 -7.44 1.27
CA ASN A 166 18.63 -6.89 0.78
C ASN A 166 17.71 -6.46 1.92
N SER A 167 18.24 -5.84 2.96
CA SER A 167 17.45 -5.46 4.15
C SER A 167 16.29 -4.48 3.86
N GLY A 168 16.35 -3.73 2.75
CA GLY A 168 15.28 -2.83 2.29
C GLY A 168 14.29 -3.48 1.33
N LEU A 169 14.49 -4.76 0.97
CA LEU A 169 13.64 -5.50 0.05
C LEU A 169 12.55 -6.24 0.84
N GLY A 170 11.29 -6.00 0.49
CA GLY A 170 10.13 -6.69 1.02
C GLY A 170 9.74 -7.90 0.16
N SER A 171 8.47 -8.28 0.21
CA SER A 171 7.89 -9.33 -0.64
C SER A 171 7.76 -8.82 -2.08
N ILE A 172 8.24 -9.61 -3.03
CA ILE A 172 8.09 -9.35 -4.46
C ILE A 172 7.51 -10.60 -5.11
N ASP A 173 6.37 -10.45 -5.76
CA ASP A 173 5.75 -11.53 -6.50
C ASP A 173 6.59 -11.87 -7.73
N GLN A 174 7.06 -13.10 -7.80
CA GLN A 174 7.90 -13.64 -8.87
C GLN A 174 7.34 -14.96 -9.38
N PRO A 175 7.41 -15.21 -10.70
CA PRO A 175 8.01 -14.37 -11.74
C PRO A 175 7.21 -13.12 -12.10
N GLY A 176 5.97 -12.97 -11.64
CA GLY A 176 4.97 -12.03 -12.10
C GLY A 176 4.10 -12.66 -13.19
N ASN A 177 3.22 -11.87 -13.80
CA ASN A 177 2.19 -12.40 -14.70
C ASN A 177 2.38 -11.99 -16.17
N TYR A 178 3.02 -10.86 -16.46
CA TYR A 178 3.17 -10.32 -17.80
C TYR A 178 4.63 -10.31 -18.26
N GLU A 179 4.89 -10.81 -19.48
CA GLU A 179 6.21 -10.76 -20.09
C GLU A 179 6.47 -9.35 -20.65
N LEU A 180 7.56 -8.73 -20.20
CA LEU A 180 7.96 -7.38 -20.57
C LEU A 180 9.15 -7.37 -21.51
N THR A 181 9.22 -6.35 -22.38
CA THR A 181 10.32 -6.17 -23.33
C THR A 181 11.67 -5.98 -22.64
N ALA A 182 12.73 -6.34 -23.35
CA ALA A 182 14.07 -5.95 -22.96
C ALA A 182 14.24 -4.43 -23.02
N ARG A 183 14.99 -3.86 -22.09
CA ARG A 183 15.34 -2.45 -22.05
C ARG A 183 16.84 -2.28 -22.22
N SER A 184 17.24 -1.47 -23.21
CA SER A 184 18.64 -1.08 -23.38
C SER A 184 19.06 -0.03 -22.34
N SER A 185 20.39 0.08 -22.11
CA SER A 185 20.98 1.06 -21.20
C SER A 185 20.53 2.49 -21.52
N SER A 186 19.95 3.16 -20.52
CA SER A 186 19.57 4.57 -20.58
C SER A 186 19.36 5.06 -19.16
N SER A 187 20.01 6.16 -18.78
CA SER A 187 19.89 6.72 -17.43
C SER A 187 18.45 7.06 -17.07
N ILE A 188 18.00 6.53 -15.94
CA ILE A 188 16.65 6.75 -15.41
C ILE A 188 16.69 6.68 -13.88
N ASP A 189 15.80 7.39 -13.19
CA ASP A 189 15.60 7.15 -11.78
C ASP A 189 14.85 5.83 -11.54
N VAL A 190 15.19 5.18 -10.42
CA VAL A 190 14.68 3.85 -10.10
C VAL A 190 13.16 3.85 -9.92
N TYR A 191 12.59 4.89 -9.27
CA TYR A 191 11.15 4.96 -9.04
C TYR A 191 10.36 5.01 -10.36
N SER A 192 10.79 5.86 -11.29
CA SER A 192 10.15 5.96 -12.61
C SER A 192 10.20 4.65 -13.37
N LEU A 193 11.35 3.96 -13.33
CA LEU A 193 11.49 2.67 -14.01
C LEU A 193 10.58 1.60 -13.39
N VAL A 194 10.70 1.33 -12.07
CA VAL A 194 9.93 0.27 -11.42
C VAL A 194 8.42 0.57 -11.43
N SER A 195 8.02 1.84 -11.36
CA SER A 195 6.61 2.24 -11.50
C SER A 195 6.05 1.95 -12.89
N ALA A 196 6.86 2.18 -13.94
CA ALA A 196 6.47 1.84 -15.31
C ALA A 196 6.35 0.32 -15.53
N LEU A 197 7.28 -0.46 -14.96
CA LEU A 197 7.22 -1.93 -14.99
C LEU A 197 5.98 -2.44 -14.23
N ALA A 198 5.75 -1.95 -13.01
CA ALA A 198 4.58 -2.30 -12.21
C ALA A 198 3.25 -1.96 -12.91
N THR A 199 3.17 -0.81 -13.58
CA THR A 199 2.01 -0.44 -14.39
C THR A 199 1.83 -1.38 -15.58
N SER A 200 2.94 -1.81 -16.22
CA SER A 200 2.89 -2.76 -17.33
C SER A 200 2.42 -4.15 -16.90
N GLY A 201 2.72 -4.56 -15.66
CA GLY A 201 2.28 -5.82 -15.07
C GLY A 201 0.88 -5.76 -14.42
N LEU A 202 0.13 -4.64 -14.54
CA LEU A 202 -1.12 -4.40 -13.77
C LEU A 202 -0.92 -4.50 -12.25
N GLY A 203 0.32 -4.43 -11.79
CA GLY A 203 0.69 -4.55 -10.40
C GLY A 203 0.92 -3.19 -9.72
N TYR A 204 1.35 -3.25 -8.49
CA TYR A 204 1.67 -2.05 -7.73
C TYR A 204 2.85 -2.27 -6.78
N LEU A 205 3.62 -1.21 -6.59
CA LEU A 205 4.64 -1.15 -5.55
C LEU A 205 3.96 -0.91 -4.19
N PHE A 206 4.60 -1.29 -3.12
CA PHE A 206 4.15 -0.95 -1.77
C PHE A 206 5.33 -0.83 -0.81
N GLU A 207 5.08 -0.16 0.31
CA GLU A 207 5.96 -0.18 1.47
C GLU A 207 5.28 -0.96 2.58
N ASP A 208 6.01 -1.86 3.22
CA ASP A 208 5.53 -2.47 4.45
C ASP A 208 5.79 -1.55 5.67
N ALA A 209 5.13 -1.84 6.77
CA ALA A 209 5.26 -1.08 8.00
C ALA A 209 6.66 -1.17 8.65
N SER A 210 7.54 -2.04 8.15
CA SER A 210 8.95 -2.14 8.54
C SER A 210 9.88 -1.30 7.68
N GLY A 211 9.35 -0.58 6.67
CA GLY A 211 10.13 0.26 5.76
C GLY A 211 10.84 -0.53 4.66
N ARG A 212 10.26 -1.64 4.21
CA ARG A 212 10.76 -2.42 3.06
C ARG A 212 9.85 -2.20 1.86
N ILE A 213 10.44 -2.27 0.66
CA ILE A 213 9.75 -2.10 -0.62
C ILE A 213 9.38 -3.45 -1.18
N GLY A 214 8.11 -3.62 -1.52
CA GLY A 214 7.56 -4.81 -2.15
C GLY A 214 6.89 -4.50 -3.49
N TYR A 215 6.55 -5.57 -4.20
CA TYR A 215 5.77 -5.55 -5.43
C TYR A 215 4.70 -6.62 -5.38
N ALA A 216 3.48 -6.22 -5.69
CA ALA A 216 2.33 -7.08 -5.85
C ALA A 216 1.92 -7.10 -7.34
N ASP A 217 1.86 -8.28 -7.94
CA ASP A 217 1.45 -8.46 -9.32
C ASP A 217 -0.08 -8.38 -9.50
N SER A 218 -0.57 -8.58 -10.72
CA SER A 218 -1.99 -8.50 -11.05
C SER A 218 -2.86 -9.53 -10.31
N THR A 219 -2.29 -10.66 -9.87
CA THR A 219 -3.00 -11.76 -9.22
C THR A 219 -2.97 -11.69 -7.70
N HIS A 220 -2.10 -10.84 -7.12
CA HIS A 220 -1.86 -10.76 -5.68
C HIS A 220 -3.14 -10.55 -4.87
N ARG A 221 -3.96 -9.56 -5.26
CA ARG A 221 -5.20 -9.21 -4.52
C ARG A 221 -6.21 -10.33 -4.49
N SER A 222 -6.38 -11.00 -5.60
CA SER A 222 -7.34 -12.10 -5.73
C SER A 222 -6.86 -13.34 -4.98
N SER A 223 -5.58 -13.67 -5.07
CA SER A 223 -4.98 -14.77 -4.32
C SER A 223 -5.08 -14.53 -2.82
N TYR A 224 -4.72 -13.31 -2.37
CA TYR A 224 -4.84 -12.96 -0.96
C TYR A 224 -6.29 -13.03 -0.46
N LEU A 225 -7.25 -12.51 -1.26
CA LEU A 225 -8.66 -12.55 -0.92
C LEU A 225 -9.20 -13.99 -0.86
N ALA A 226 -8.78 -14.86 -1.78
CA ALA A 226 -9.19 -16.27 -1.79
C ALA A 226 -8.68 -17.01 -0.55
N ASP A 227 -7.47 -16.72 -0.10
CA ASP A 227 -6.84 -17.40 1.03
C ASP A 227 -7.31 -16.85 2.39
N ASN A 228 -7.59 -15.56 2.51
CA ASN A 228 -7.81 -14.88 3.79
C ASN A 228 -9.22 -14.31 3.96
N GLY A 229 -9.98 -14.13 2.87
CA GLY A 229 -11.27 -13.47 2.92
C GLY A 229 -11.18 -11.95 3.19
N TYR A 230 -12.31 -11.35 3.53
CA TYR A 230 -12.42 -9.94 3.88
C TYR A 230 -12.29 -9.70 5.38
N VAL A 231 -11.64 -8.61 5.77
CA VAL A 231 -11.78 -8.03 7.11
C VAL A 231 -13.12 -7.31 7.17
N SER A 232 -14.01 -7.75 8.07
CA SER A 232 -15.34 -7.15 8.23
C SER A 232 -15.27 -5.98 9.19
N LEU A 233 -15.67 -4.79 8.76
CA LEU A 233 -15.67 -3.55 9.54
C LEU A 233 -17.09 -2.98 9.58
N SER A 234 -17.60 -2.65 10.78
CA SER A 234 -18.92 -2.03 10.90
C SER A 234 -18.85 -0.51 10.68
N GLY A 235 -19.66 0.02 9.76
CA GLY A 235 -19.83 1.46 9.58
C GLY A 235 -20.37 2.17 10.81
N ASN A 236 -21.04 1.46 11.74
CA ASN A 236 -21.55 2.03 12.99
C ASN A 236 -20.42 2.41 13.97
N THR A 237 -19.25 1.75 13.87
CA THR A 237 -18.08 2.06 14.70
C THR A 237 -17.19 3.14 14.11
N ALA A 238 -17.45 3.53 12.86
CA ALA A 238 -16.74 4.62 12.20
C ALA A 238 -17.15 5.99 12.79
N LEU A 239 -16.24 6.96 12.70
CA LEU A 239 -16.56 8.33 13.08
C LEU A 239 -17.62 8.90 12.14
N SER A 240 -18.64 9.55 12.68
CA SER A 240 -19.77 10.13 11.95
C SER A 240 -19.39 11.21 10.92
N LYS A 241 -18.17 11.71 10.98
CA LYS A 241 -17.57 12.58 9.95
C LYS A 241 -16.60 11.75 9.11
N GLY A 242 -16.84 11.65 7.81
CA GLY A 242 -15.90 11.05 6.89
C GLY A 242 -16.40 9.82 6.14
N ILE A 243 -17.62 9.33 6.41
CA ILE A 243 -18.23 8.32 5.55
C ILE A 243 -18.84 9.05 4.36
N ARG A 244 -18.20 8.96 3.21
CA ARG A 244 -18.67 9.59 1.99
C ARG A 244 -18.44 8.66 0.79
N THR A 245 -19.51 8.35 0.06
CA THR A 245 -19.42 7.69 -1.23
C THR A 245 -19.56 8.71 -2.35
N ILE A 246 -18.82 8.51 -3.41
CA ILE A 246 -18.82 9.37 -4.59
C ILE A 246 -18.96 8.49 -5.82
N ARG A 247 -19.80 8.91 -6.76
CA ARG A 247 -19.92 8.33 -8.09
C ARG A 247 -19.56 9.37 -9.12
N ARG A 248 -18.51 9.16 -9.90
CA ARG A 248 -17.96 10.17 -10.81
C ARG A 248 -17.93 9.65 -12.24
N ILE A 249 -18.29 10.51 -13.18
CA ILE A 249 -18.08 10.23 -14.60
C ILE A 249 -16.57 10.29 -14.95
N GLY A 250 -15.77 11.02 -14.18
CA GLY A 250 -14.32 11.13 -14.38
C GLY A 250 -13.55 9.83 -14.18
N ASP A 251 -14.13 8.86 -13.45
CA ASP A 251 -13.52 7.55 -13.19
C ASP A 251 -13.85 6.53 -14.29
N LEU A 252 -14.81 6.87 -15.17
CA LEU A 252 -15.25 6.03 -16.28
C LEU A 252 -14.21 6.01 -17.40
N ARG A 253 -14.00 4.83 -17.99
CA ARG A 253 -13.19 4.62 -19.19
C ARG A 253 -13.90 3.63 -20.10
N ASN A 254 -14.40 4.11 -21.23
CA ASN A 254 -15.13 3.31 -22.20
C ASN A 254 -14.42 3.15 -23.55
N GLN A 255 -13.20 3.67 -23.62
CA GLN A 255 -12.25 3.41 -24.70
C GLN A 255 -10.84 3.36 -24.08
N VAL A 256 -10.19 2.20 -24.13
CA VAL A 256 -8.85 2.01 -23.55
C VAL A 256 -7.90 1.54 -24.64
N THR A 257 -6.79 2.25 -24.80
CA THR A 257 -5.71 1.90 -25.72
C THR A 257 -4.46 1.55 -24.94
N ILE A 258 -3.97 0.33 -25.10
CA ILE A 258 -2.68 -0.11 -24.56
C ILE A 258 -1.62 0.04 -25.64
N LYS A 259 -0.59 0.83 -25.34
CA LYS A 259 0.63 0.88 -26.15
C LYS A 259 1.62 -0.14 -25.63
N TYR A 260 2.15 -0.96 -26.53
CA TYR A 260 3.09 -2.02 -26.18
C TYR A 260 4.19 -2.12 -27.24
N LYS A 261 5.21 -2.90 -27.02
CA LYS A 261 6.29 -3.25 -27.94
C LYS A 261 6.59 -2.18 -29.02
N ALA A 262 7.41 -1.19 -28.67
CA ALA A 262 7.90 -0.16 -29.62
C ALA A 262 6.80 0.63 -30.38
N ASN A 263 5.66 0.92 -29.73
CA ASN A 263 4.52 1.70 -30.23
C ASN A 263 3.45 0.93 -31.03
N ALA A 264 3.37 -0.38 -30.93
CA ALA A 264 2.16 -1.10 -31.32
C ALA A 264 1.01 -0.72 -30.35
N GLU A 265 -0.22 -0.78 -30.82
CA GLU A 265 -1.40 -0.34 -30.06
C GLU A 265 -2.53 -1.35 -30.20
N GLU A 266 -3.20 -1.64 -29.06
CA GLU A 266 -4.44 -2.39 -29.01
C GLU A 266 -5.51 -1.57 -28.30
N THR A 267 -6.74 -1.56 -28.82
CA THR A 267 -7.83 -0.73 -28.29
C THR A 267 -9.07 -1.56 -28.04
N ALA A 268 -9.59 -1.48 -26.83
CA ALA A 268 -10.91 -2.00 -26.47
C ALA A 268 -11.91 -0.84 -26.33
N THR A 269 -13.19 -1.08 -26.71
CA THR A 269 -14.22 -0.03 -26.71
C THR A 269 -15.57 -0.62 -26.31
N ASP A 270 -16.29 0.05 -25.40
CA ASP A 270 -17.67 -0.24 -25.07
C ASP A 270 -18.61 0.81 -25.67
N GLN A 271 -19.24 0.49 -26.81
CA GLN A 271 -20.14 1.41 -27.51
C GLN A 271 -21.37 1.75 -26.70
N THR A 272 -21.92 0.81 -25.90
CA THR A 272 -23.10 1.04 -25.05
C THR A 272 -22.81 2.10 -24.00
N SER A 273 -21.64 2.03 -23.38
CA SER A 273 -21.19 3.04 -22.42
C SER A 273 -20.94 4.39 -23.09
N ILE A 274 -20.35 4.40 -24.31
CA ILE A 274 -20.13 5.65 -25.05
C ILE A 274 -21.45 6.32 -25.38
N ASP A 275 -22.46 5.57 -25.81
CA ASP A 275 -23.79 6.10 -26.14
C ASP A 275 -24.48 6.68 -24.89
N ALA A 276 -24.24 6.10 -23.72
CA ALA A 276 -24.85 6.54 -22.45
C ALA A 276 -24.12 7.74 -21.80
N TYR A 277 -22.77 7.76 -21.84
CA TYR A 277 -21.96 8.70 -21.04
C TYR A 277 -21.05 9.60 -21.88
N GLY A 278 -21.01 9.43 -23.19
CA GLY A 278 -20.03 10.06 -24.07
C GLY A 278 -18.65 9.37 -24.02
N PRO A 279 -17.75 9.70 -24.97
CA PRO A 279 -16.44 9.08 -25.04
C PRO A 279 -15.54 9.50 -23.85
N GLN A 280 -15.00 8.52 -23.18
CA GLN A 280 -14.03 8.66 -22.07
C GLN A 280 -12.83 7.76 -22.37
N ALA A 281 -11.88 8.31 -23.12
CA ALA A 281 -10.72 7.57 -23.60
C ALA A 281 -9.54 7.63 -22.62
N GLN A 282 -8.77 6.53 -22.56
CA GLN A 282 -7.49 6.46 -21.85
C GLN A 282 -6.45 5.75 -22.71
N ILE A 283 -5.22 6.28 -22.74
CA ILE A 283 -4.06 5.64 -23.35
C ILE A 283 -3.11 5.27 -22.21
N ILE A 284 -2.69 4.00 -22.18
CA ILE A 284 -1.74 3.47 -21.21
C ILE A 284 -0.53 2.97 -21.98
N THR A 285 0.64 3.51 -21.65
CA THR A 285 1.90 3.08 -22.25
C THR A 285 2.53 2.03 -21.36
N THR A 286 2.83 0.86 -21.92
CA THR A 286 3.39 -0.29 -21.23
C THR A 286 4.65 -0.79 -21.92
N SER A 287 5.37 -1.67 -21.22
CA SER A 287 6.51 -2.43 -21.75
C SER A 287 6.15 -3.87 -22.11
N ILE A 288 4.86 -4.21 -22.26
CA ILE A 288 4.40 -5.56 -22.61
C ILE A 288 5.05 -6.02 -23.92
N GLU A 289 5.48 -7.27 -23.97
CA GLU A 289 6.07 -7.89 -25.16
C GLU A 289 5.00 -8.46 -26.09
N ASN A 290 3.95 -9.09 -25.56
CA ASN A 290 3.01 -9.88 -26.33
C ASN A 290 1.74 -9.10 -26.68
N GLN A 291 1.25 -9.27 -27.91
CA GLN A 291 0.00 -8.66 -28.36
C GLN A 291 -1.22 -9.19 -27.59
N ALA A 292 -1.26 -10.49 -27.30
CA ALA A 292 -2.36 -11.10 -26.56
C ALA A 292 -2.54 -10.45 -25.18
N ASP A 293 -1.43 -10.26 -24.44
CA ASP A 293 -1.44 -9.63 -23.14
C ASP A 293 -1.93 -8.16 -23.20
N ALA A 294 -1.58 -7.45 -24.29
CA ALA A 294 -2.05 -6.07 -24.50
C ALA A 294 -3.55 -6.00 -24.79
N ILE A 295 -4.11 -6.97 -25.53
CA ILE A 295 -5.55 -7.10 -25.79
C ILE A 295 -6.26 -7.40 -24.46
N ASP A 296 -5.79 -8.40 -23.72
CA ASP A 296 -6.38 -8.82 -22.45
C ASP A 296 -6.38 -7.68 -21.43
N GLN A 297 -5.28 -6.92 -21.34
CA GLN A 297 -5.23 -5.73 -20.47
C GLN A 297 -6.21 -4.62 -20.92
N ALA A 298 -6.33 -4.37 -22.24
CA ALA A 298 -7.27 -3.35 -22.73
C ALA A 298 -8.71 -3.75 -22.41
N GLU A 299 -9.07 -5.02 -22.58
CA GLU A 299 -10.39 -5.55 -22.24
C GLU A 299 -10.64 -5.57 -20.74
N PHE A 300 -9.64 -5.91 -19.93
CA PHE A 300 -9.70 -5.87 -18.49
C PHE A 300 -10.00 -4.44 -17.99
N TYR A 301 -9.19 -3.46 -18.39
CA TYR A 301 -9.41 -2.06 -18.01
C TYR A 301 -10.77 -1.54 -18.44
N LEU A 302 -11.22 -1.92 -19.63
CA LEU A 302 -12.55 -1.58 -20.10
C LEU A 302 -13.62 -2.21 -19.22
N GLY A 303 -13.51 -3.52 -18.94
CA GLY A 303 -14.50 -4.28 -18.19
C GLY A 303 -14.73 -3.75 -16.78
N ILE A 304 -13.68 -3.30 -16.10
CA ILE A 304 -13.79 -2.78 -14.73
C ILE A 304 -14.19 -1.29 -14.67
N ARG A 305 -14.12 -0.53 -15.79
CA ARG A 305 -14.30 0.95 -15.78
C ARG A 305 -15.31 1.48 -16.78
N ALA A 306 -15.91 0.63 -17.60
CA ALA A 306 -16.88 1.09 -18.61
C ALA A 306 -18.12 1.76 -17.99
N TYR A 307 -18.44 1.49 -16.73
CA TYR A 307 -19.59 2.03 -16.03
C TYR A 307 -19.20 2.70 -14.71
N PRO A 308 -19.91 3.80 -14.31
CA PRO A 308 -19.61 4.48 -13.06
C PRO A 308 -19.86 3.57 -11.85
N GLN A 309 -18.90 3.50 -10.95
CA GLN A 309 -18.98 2.77 -9.69
C GLN A 309 -19.05 3.75 -8.52
N ASP A 310 -19.64 3.29 -7.41
CA ASP A 310 -19.59 4.02 -6.14
C ASP A 310 -18.22 3.76 -5.48
N VAL A 311 -17.52 4.83 -5.12
CA VAL A 311 -16.19 4.80 -4.51
C VAL A 311 -16.28 5.45 -3.14
N PHE A 312 -15.63 4.87 -2.14
CA PHE A 312 -15.41 5.56 -0.88
C PHE A 312 -14.34 6.64 -1.05
N ASP A 313 -14.68 7.86 -0.66
CA ASP A 313 -13.69 8.93 -0.59
C ASP A 313 -12.74 8.68 0.60
N SER A 314 -13.30 8.39 1.77
CA SER A 314 -12.57 7.93 2.96
C SER A 314 -13.53 7.43 4.03
N ILE A 315 -13.03 6.59 4.92
CA ILE A 315 -13.71 6.19 6.15
C ILE A 315 -12.71 6.26 7.31
N THR A 316 -13.15 6.77 8.46
CA THR A 316 -12.28 6.97 9.63
C THR A 316 -12.82 6.17 10.81
N PHE A 317 -11.93 5.44 11.47
CA PHE A 317 -12.19 4.72 12.73
C PHE A 317 -11.35 5.31 13.85
N SER A 318 -11.95 5.46 15.05
CA SER A 318 -11.21 5.79 16.26
C SER A 318 -10.89 4.51 17.01
N LEU A 319 -9.62 4.11 17.02
CA LEU A 319 -9.21 2.82 17.60
C LEU A 319 -9.40 2.72 19.11
N GLY A 320 -9.51 3.87 19.80
CA GLY A 320 -9.90 3.94 21.21
C GLY A 320 -11.39 3.78 21.46
N ASN A 321 -12.24 3.66 20.43
CA ASN A 321 -13.68 3.45 20.60
C ASN A 321 -13.92 2.06 21.22
N PRO A 322 -14.61 1.95 22.40
CA PRO A 322 -14.88 0.68 23.05
C PRO A 322 -15.84 -0.24 22.26
N GLU A 323 -16.53 0.28 21.24
CA GLU A 323 -17.43 -0.48 20.37
C GLU A 323 -16.66 -1.22 19.28
N ILE A 324 -15.41 -0.83 18.97
CA ILE A 324 -14.54 -1.58 18.07
C ILE A 324 -14.01 -2.79 18.83
N ASP A 325 -14.21 -3.97 18.31
CA ASP A 325 -13.66 -5.17 18.91
C ASP A 325 -12.14 -5.28 18.72
N ASP A 326 -11.52 -6.22 19.44
CA ASP A 326 -10.07 -6.37 19.43
C ASP A 326 -9.56 -6.86 18.08
N ALA A 327 -10.31 -7.72 17.37
CA ALA A 327 -9.92 -8.25 16.07
C ALA A 327 -9.93 -7.16 14.99
N ASP A 328 -10.98 -6.33 14.95
CA ASP A 328 -11.09 -5.19 14.05
C ASP A 328 -9.98 -4.17 14.31
N ARG A 329 -9.71 -3.89 15.59
CA ARG A 329 -8.62 -2.99 16.00
C ARG A 329 -7.26 -3.48 15.53
N ASP A 330 -6.97 -4.76 15.75
CA ASP A 330 -5.69 -5.36 15.37
C ASP A 330 -5.54 -5.43 13.84
N ALA A 331 -6.62 -5.71 13.10
CA ALA A 331 -6.62 -5.65 11.65
C ALA A 331 -6.34 -4.23 11.12
N LEU A 332 -6.92 -3.19 11.76
CA LEU A 332 -6.68 -1.80 11.40
C LEU A 332 -5.26 -1.33 11.78
N LEU A 333 -4.66 -1.85 12.85
CA LEU A 333 -3.26 -1.57 13.20
C LEU A 333 -2.28 -2.24 12.23
N ASN A 334 -2.64 -3.41 11.70
CA ASN A 334 -1.85 -4.17 10.71
C ASN A 334 -2.26 -3.87 9.26
N VAL A 335 -2.88 -2.73 9.01
CA VAL A 335 -3.32 -2.33 7.67
C VAL A 335 -2.16 -2.31 6.67
N PHE A 336 -2.43 -2.79 5.46
CA PHE A 336 -1.49 -2.74 4.34
C PHE A 336 -2.23 -2.44 3.02
N MET A 337 -1.48 -2.04 2.00
CA MET A 337 -2.03 -1.74 0.69
C MET A 337 -2.49 -3.03 -0.01
N GLY A 338 -3.77 -3.09 -0.39
CA GLY A 338 -4.40 -4.30 -0.93
C GLY A 338 -5.16 -5.13 0.10
N LEU A 339 -5.21 -4.71 1.38
CA LEU A 339 -6.04 -5.39 2.39
C LEU A 339 -7.51 -5.40 1.95
N PRO A 340 -8.14 -6.58 1.80
CA PRO A 340 -9.56 -6.66 1.46
C PRO A 340 -10.43 -6.32 2.67
N VAL A 341 -11.36 -5.39 2.50
CA VAL A 341 -12.29 -4.94 3.55
C VAL A 341 -13.74 -5.04 3.10
N ASP A 342 -14.58 -5.44 4.03
CA ASP A 342 -16.03 -5.50 3.87
C ASP A 342 -16.68 -4.58 4.91
N ILE A 343 -17.15 -3.43 4.45
CA ILE A 343 -17.74 -2.41 5.30
C ILE A 343 -19.25 -2.61 5.32
N THR A 344 -19.77 -3.04 6.45
CA THR A 344 -21.19 -3.33 6.70
C THR A 344 -21.90 -2.18 7.41
N ASP A 345 -23.20 -2.32 7.67
CA ASP A 345 -24.02 -1.38 8.44
C ASP A 345 -24.00 0.06 7.91
N LEU A 346 -23.81 0.21 6.61
CA LEU A 346 -23.90 1.51 5.95
C LEU A 346 -25.36 1.91 5.75
N PRO A 347 -25.67 3.23 5.65
CA PRO A 347 -27.00 3.69 5.23
C PRO A 347 -27.38 3.11 3.87
N ALA A 348 -28.66 2.77 3.66
CA ALA A 348 -29.16 2.13 2.44
C ALA A 348 -28.85 2.93 1.15
N ASN A 349 -28.70 4.25 1.23
CA ASN A 349 -28.32 5.11 0.11
C ASN A 349 -26.81 5.07 -0.20
N MET A 350 -26.03 4.37 0.63
CA MET A 350 -24.62 4.12 0.42
C MET A 350 -24.43 2.66 0.01
N VAL A 351 -24.22 2.42 -1.29
CA VAL A 351 -23.91 1.09 -1.86
C VAL A 351 -24.83 -0.03 -1.32
N ASN A 352 -26.13 0.24 -1.18
CA ASN A 352 -27.12 -0.68 -0.61
C ASN A 352 -26.79 -1.21 0.81
N GLY A 353 -26.06 -0.43 1.59
CA GLY A 353 -25.74 -0.75 2.99
C GLY A 353 -24.46 -1.55 3.22
N ARG A 354 -23.72 -1.94 2.18
CA ARG A 354 -22.48 -2.72 2.26
C ARG A 354 -21.50 -2.30 1.17
N PHE A 355 -20.23 -2.21 1.49
CA PHE A 355 -19.18 -1.91 0.53
C PHE A 355 -18.01 -2.88 0.68
N GLN A 356 -17.65 -3.53 -0.41
CA GLN A 356 -16.46 -4.39 -0.49
C GLN A 356 -15.38 -3.73 -1.34
N GLY A 357 -14.14 -3.76 -0.87
CA GLY A 357 -13.04 -3.12 -1.56
C GLY A 357 -11.68 -3.47 -1.01
N PHE A 358 -10.66 -2.86 -1.61
CA PHE A 358 -9.27 -2.98 -1.18
C PHE A 358 -8.76 -1.66 -0.64
N VAL A 359 -8.00 -1.71 0.46
CA VAL A 359 -7.33 -0.53 0.99
C VAL A 359 -6.24 -0.10 0.02
N GLU A 360 -6.30 1.16 -0.44
CA GLU A 360 -5.29 1.77 -1.31
C GLU A 360 -4.26 2.60 -0.53
N GLY A 361 -4.69 3.17 0.57
CA GLY A 361 -3.84 3.93 1.45
C GLY A 361 -4.54 4.26 2.75
N TRP A 362 -3.76 4.71 3.72
CA TRP A 362 -4.28 5.04 5.04
C TRP A 362 -3.52 6.17 5.69
N LYS A 363 -4.16 6.77 6.69
CA LYS A 363 -3.59 7.81 7.51
C LYS A 363 -3.89 7.55 8.97
N PHE A 364 -2.83 7.39 9.79
CA PHE A 364 -2.94 7.44 11.24
C PHE A 364 -2.81 8.88 11.75
N GLN A 365 -3.63 9.22 12.73
CA GLN A 365 -3.54 10.47 13.47
C GLN A 365 -3.65 10.16 14.96
N ALA A 366 -2.58 10.44 15.69
CA ALA A 366 -2.57 10.26 17.14
C ALA A 366 -2.49 11.60 17.84
N GLY A 367 -3.19 11.65 18.97
CA GLY A 367 -3.09 12.69 19.99
C GLY A 367 -3.06 12.05 21.37
N TYR A 368 -3.20 12.85 22.41
CA TYR A 368 -3.24 12.31 23.78
C TYR A 368 -4.41 11.31 23.93
N ASN A 369 -4.09 10.06 24.25
CA ASN A 369 -5.04 8.93 24.41
C ASN A 369 -5.98 8.69 23.21
N ARG A 370 -5.62 9.11 22.03
CA ARG A 370 -6.41 8.95 20.81
C ARG A 370 -5.55 8.47 19.66
N LEU A 371 -6.06 7.48 18.94
CA LEU A 371 -5.51 7.03 17.65
C LEU A 371 -6.66 6.82 16.69
N ASP A 372 -6.68 7.60 15.62
CA ASP A 372 -7.62 7.46 14.53
C ASP A 372 -6.89 6.92 13.29
N ILE A 373 -7.58 6.07 12.53
CA ILE A 373 -7.15 5.64 11.21
C ILE A 373 -8.19 6.04 10.18
N THR A 374 -7.75 6.65 9.10
CA THR A 374 -8.56 6.96 7.92
C THR A 374 -8.10 6.08 6.78
N LEU A 375 -9.01 5.34 6.17
CA LEU A 375 -8.76 4.45 5.03
C LEU A 375 -9.24 5.10 3.74
N ASN A 376 -8.45 4.98 2.67
CA ASN A 376 -8.86 5.17 1.28
C ASN A 376 -9.09 3.78 0.68
N VAL A 377 -10.29 3.51 0.18
CA VAL A 377 -10.69 2.17 -0.28
C VAL A 377 -11.20 2.25 -1.72
N SER A 378 -10.70 1.39 -2.58
CA SER A 378 -11.23 1.20 -3.94
C SER A 378 -12.24 0.05 -3.97
N PRO A 379 -13.30 0.13 -4.80
CA PRO A 379 -14.23 -0.99 -4.97
C PRO A 379 -13.52 -2.24 -5.47
N THR A 380 -13.94 -3.42 -5.01
CA THR A 380 -13.46 -4.70 -5.54
C THR A 380 -13.59 -4.76 -7.06
N ALA A 381 -14.67 -4.21 -7.62
CA ALA A 381 -14.92 -4.14 -9.06
C ALA A 381 -13.86 -3.36 -9.87
N PHE A 382 -12.98 -2.57 -9.23
CA PHE A 382 -11.88 -1.89 -9.91
C PHE A 382 -10.61 -2.74 -10.03
N SER A 383 -10.55 -3.86 -9.31
CA SER A 383 -9.37 -4.75 -9.32
C SER A 383 -9.71 -6.16 -9.80
N LEU A 384 -10.97 -6.57 -9.66
CA LEU A 384 -11.42 -7.92 -9.99
C LEU A 384 -12.63 -7.85 -10.90
N GLN A 385 -12.65 -8.64 -11.96
CA GLN A 385 -13.82 -8.80 -12.80
C GLN A 385 -14.75 -9.86 -12.20
N SER A 386 -16.06 -9.60 -12.25
CA SER A 386 -17.04 -10.64 -11.96
C SER A 386 -17.08 -11.69 -13.08
N MET A 387 -17.23 -12.95 -12.70
CA MET A 387 -17.34 -14.08 -13.61
C MET A 387 -18.51 -13.90 -14.58
N LYS A 388 -18.25 -13.96 -15.87
CA LYS A 388 -19.28 -14.00 -16.89
C LYS A 388 -19.68 -15.46 -17.16
N TRP A 389 -20.93 -15.69 -17.54
CA TRP A 389 -21.38 -17.04 -17.92
C TRP A 389 -20.54 -17.70 -19.02
N ASN A 390 -19.96 -16.92 -19.92
CA ASN A 390 -19.09 -17.43 -20.97
C ASN A 390 -17.75 -17.97 -20.45
N ASP A 391 -17.35 -17.59 -19.23
CA ASP A 391 -16.09 -17.96 -18.61
C ASP A 391 -16.24 -19.24 -17.77
N VAL A 392 -17.49 -19.69 -17.55
CA VAL A 392 -17.78 -20.98 -16.93
C VAL A 392 -17.42 -22.08 -17.92
N GLY A 393 -16.48 -22.95 -17.57
CA GLY A 393 -16.07 -24.06 -18.42
C GLY A 393 -17.26 -24.89 -18.90
N ALA A 394 -17.31 -25.23 -20.17
CA ALA A 394 -18.43 -26.01 -20.77
C ALA A 394 -18.66 -27.38 -20.11
N ALA A 395 -17.70 -27.86 -19.32
CA ALA A 395 -17.78 -29.10 -18.55
C ALA A 395 -18.38 -28.89 -17.15
N GLU A 396 -18.52 -27.64 -16.69
CA GLU A 396 -19.07 -27.33 -15.38
C GLU A 396 -20.59 -27.45 -15.39
N THR A 397 -21.12 -28.00 -14.32
CA THR A 397 -22.55 -28.12 -14.08
C THR A 397 -22.90 -27.41 -12.77
N TRP A 398 -24.17 -27.14 -12.54
CA TRP A 398 -24.66 -26.56 -11.27
C TRP A 398 -24.22 -27.37 -10.03
N ASN A 399 -23.88 -28.62 -10.19
CA ASN A 399 -23.41 -29.49 -9.10
C ASN A 399 -21.89 -29.49 -8.94
N THR A 400 -21.13 -29.02 -9.93
CA THR A 400 -19.67 -28.98 -9.91
C THR A 400 -19.13 -27.59 -9.66
N ILE A 401 -19.93 -26.55 -9.94
CA ILE A 401 -19.60 -25.17 -9.55
C ILE A 401 -19.49 -25.11 -8.02
N ASN A 402 -18.42 -24.50 -7.55
CA ASN A 402 -18.18 -24.31 -6.13
C ASN A 402 -19.40 -23.66 -5.46
N THR A 403 -19.99 -24.32 -4.46
CA THR A 403 -21.19 -23.85 -3.76
C THR A 403 -20.96 -22.57 -2.93
N SER A 404 -19.70 -22.16 -2.73
CA SER A 404 -19.35 -20.88 -2.12
C SER A 404 -19.36 -19.71 -3.12
N LEU A 405 -19.47 -19.99 -4.44
CA LEU A 405 -19.68 -18.97 -5.46
C LEU A 405 -21.12 -18.52 -5.46
N ASP A 406 -21.42 -17.45 -4.78
CA ASP A 406 -22.66 -16.72 -4.99
C ASP A 406 -22.44 -15.59 -6.02
N TRP A 407 -23.52 -14.99 -6.50
CA TRP A 407 -23.46 -13.92 -7.49
C TRP A 407 -22.74 -12.64 -7.00
N LEU A 408 -22.55 -12.51 -5.69
CA LEU A 408 -21.85 -11.40 -5.06
C LEU A 408 -20.34 -11.66 -4.98
N ASN A 409 -19.95 -12.93 -4.91
CA ASN A 409 -18.55 -13.35 -4.68
C ASN A 409 -17.93 -14.07 -5.90
N ALA A 410 -18.71 -14.21 -7.01
CA ALA A 410 -18.19 -14.77 -8.26
C ALA A 410 -17.27 -13.74 -8.93
N THR A 411 -16.03 -13.66 -8.47
CA THR A 411 -14.97 -12.87 -9.08
C THR A 411 -14.04 -13.78 -9.84
N ILE A 412 -13.72 -13.43 -11.09
CA ILE A 412 -12.60 -14.03 -11.80
C ILE A 412 -11.39 -13.18 -11.56
N VAL A 413 -10.33 -13.88 -11.27
CA VAL A 413 -8.97 -13.38 -11.27
C VAL A 413 -8.57 -13.21 -12.72
N ALA A 414 -8.18 -12.01 -13.12
CA ALA A 414 -7.55 -11.76 -14.42
C ALA A 414 -6.10 -12.23 -14.37
#